data_730354ee8bde786042dfa8552895c038
#
_entry.id   730354ee8bde786042dfa8552895c038
#
_cell.length_a   1.000
_cell.length_b   1.000
_cell.length_c   1.000
_cell.angle_alpha   90.00
_cell.angle_beta   90.00
_cell.angle_gamma   90.00
#
_symmetry.space_group_name_H-M   'P 1'
#
loop_
_entity.id
_entity.type
_entity.pdbx_description
1 polymer ?
#
loop_
_entity_poly.entity_id
_entity_poly.type
_entity_poly.pdbx_seq_one_letter_code
_entity_poly.pdbx_strand_id
1 'polypeptide(L)'
;WPIDCYLEQGYLTALSRPQEITLFQWGDLFENRLVTPLGMQLSKLDRILNQVGTPCGTPVYLPYASDGENHIEDHLGMHGIPFEPVPDFPTNAENVFLTQAALKDPDILQKLEAFLRNGGTAVVTTGFASHIPTAQWAQFSSVRFTGRKLTANRYHVTDDFAGFYENQQPVTFDELQFSNNASWSYVNAGSGDSHSSILLLDTYGKGKLFTLAAPDCFADFAKLPIPVMDMIRRPFASHGLYISGRNVSLFQYNNDTFVLYCYAGSNALPERISIHLLS
;
A
#
# COMPACT_ATOMS: atom_id res chain seq x y z
N TRP A 1 19.07 -20.51 3.39
CA TRP A 1 18.14 -19.72 2.59
C TRP A 1 18.22 -20.17 1.16
N PRO A 2 17.08 -20.34 0.48
CA PRO A 2 17.09 -20.56 -0.97
C PRO A 2 17.78 -19.38 -1.68
N ILE A 3 18.59 -19.69 -2.70
CA ILE A 3 19.35 -18.68 -3.44
C ILE A 3 18.45 -17.57 -4.00
N ASP A 4 17.29 -17.94 -4.52
CA ASP A 4 16.35 -17.00 -5.14
C ASP A 4 15.80 -15.99 -4.12
N CYS A 5 15.46 -16.42 -2.91
CA CYS A 5 15.02 -15.52 -1.83
C CYS A 5 16.13 -14.56 -1.39
N TYR A 6 17.38 -15.03 -1.34
CA TYR A 6 18.50 -14.18 -0.97
C TYR A 6 18.78 -13.13 -2.03
N LEU A 7 18.75 -13.52 -3.31
CA LEU A 7 18.91 -12.58 -4.41
C LEU A 7 17.75 -11.59 -4.50
N GLU A 8 16.53 -12.04 -4.24
CA GLU A 8 15.35 -11.17 -4.19
C GLU A 8 15.49 -10.08 -3.12
N GLN A 9 15.89 -10.44 -1.90
CA GLN A 9 16.20 -9.46 -0.86
C GLN A 9 17.27 -8.46 -1.31
N GLY A 10 18.31 -8.93 -1.98
CA GLY A 10 19.36 -8.08 -2.53
C GLY A 10 18.82 -7.04 -3.52
N TYR A 11 17.93 -7.44 -4.43
CA TYR A 11 17.29 -6.53 -5.37
C TYR A 11 16.41 -5.50 -4.65
N LEU A 12 15.49 -5.94 -3.80
CA LEU A 12 14.56 -5.06 -3.10
C LEU A 12 15.29 -4.05 -2.22
N THR A 13 16.30 -4.51 -1.47
CA THR A 13 17.13 -3.63 -0.63
C THR A 13 17.89 -2.60 -1.47
N ALA A 14 18.54 -3.02 -2.56
CA ALA A 14 19.34 -2.11 -3.37
C ALA A 14 18.47 -1.08 -4.12
N LEU A 15 17.29 -1.46 -4.60
CA LEU A 15 16.35 -0.56 -5.28
C LEU A 15 15.77 0.50 -4.34
N SER A 16 15.71 0.26 -3.04
CA SER A 16 15.36 1.27 -2.02
C SER A 16 16.49 2.30 -1.81
N ARG A 17 17.65 2.12 -2.42
CA ARG A 17 18.83 3.02 -2.35
C ARG A 17 19.28 3.38 -0.94
N PRO A 18 19.47 2.42 -0.01
CA PRO A 18 20.06 2.72 1.28
C PRO A 18 21.50 3.23 1.12
N GLN A 19 21.98 4.01 2.06
CA GLN A 19 23.36 4.50 2.06
C GLN A 19 24.37 3.37 2.22
N GLU A 20 24.01 2.34 2.99
CA GLU A 20 24.86 1.18 3.25
C GLU A 20 24.02 -0.09 3.23
N ILE A 21 24.60 -1.19 2.76
CA ILE A 21 24.03 -2.52 2.80
C ILE A 21 24.98 -3.43 3.54
N THR A 22 24.53 -3.98 4.66
CA THR A 22 25.28 -5.00 5.40
C THR A 22 24.84 -6.39 4.97
N LEU A 23 25.76 -7.19 4.44
CA LEU A 23 25.49 -8.57 4.12
C LEU A 23 25.60 -9.40 5.41
N PHE A 24 24.49 -10.05 5.75
CA PHE A 24 24.41 -10.86 6.96
C PHE A 24 25.02 -12.24 6.74
N GLN A 25 25.81 -12.69 7.72
CA GLN A 25 26.47 -14.00 7.78
C GLN A 25 27.37 -14.34 6.59
N TRP A 26 28.60 -13.84 6.63
CA TRP A 26 29.63 -14.16 5.66
C TRP A 26 29.85 -15.68 5.46
N GLY A 27 29.74 -16.47 6.55
CA GLY A 27 29.83 -17.92 6.51
C GLY A 27 28.79 -18.55 5.59
N ASP A 28 27.51 -18.11 5.70
CA ASP A 28 26.42 -18.64 4.89
C ASP A 28 26.61 -18.33 3.40
N LEU A 29 27.20 -17.18 3.04
CA LEU A 29 27.52 -16.85 1.66
C LEU A 29 28.49 -17.85 1.04
N PHE A 30 29.47 -18.29 1.82
CA PHE A 30 30.47 -19.24 1.38
C PHE A 30 29.92 -20.66 1.30
N GLU A 31 29.27 -21.11 2.37
CA GLU A 31 28.72 -22.45 2.50
C GLU A 31 27.62 -22.74 1.46
N ASN A 32 26.78 -21.74 1.18
CA ASN A 32 25.68 -21.86 0.24
C ASN A 32 26.07 -21.42 -1.20
N ARG A 33 27.34 -21.14 -1.47
CA ARG A 33 27.87 -20.74 -2.78
C ARG A 33 27.19 -19.47 -3.36
N LEU A 34 26.79 -18.55 -2.50
CA LEU A 34 26.06 -17.33 -2.86
C LEU A 34 26.97 -16.19 -3.36
N VAL A 35 28.28 -16.28 -3.16
CA VAL A 35 29.23 -15.19 -3.48
C VAL A 35 29.19 -14.83 -4.98
N THR A 36 29.25 -15.81 -5.86
CA THR A 36 29.25 -15.57 -7.31
C THR A 36 27.92 -15.01 -7.82
N PRO A 37 26.75 -15.64 -7.52
CA PRO A 37 25.45 -15.08 -7.91
C PRO A 37 25.23 -13.67 -7.39
N LEU A 38 25.60 -13.40 -6.14
CA LEU A 38 25.49 -12.07 -5.54
C LEU A 38 26.38 -11.05 -6.26
N GLY A 39 27.63 -11.39 -6.58
CA GLY A 39 28.50 -10.51 -7.32
C GLY A 39 27.96 -10.17 -8.72
N MET A 40 27.36 -11.15 -9.40
CA MET A 40 26.67 -10.92 -10.68
C MET A 40 25.44 -10.02 -10.52
N GLN A 41 24.68 -10.20 -9.44
CA GLN A 41 23.53 -9.37 -9.12
C GLN A 41 23.94 -7.92 -8.85
N LEU A 42 24.94 -7.70 -8.01
CA LEU A 42 25.44 -6.36 -7.70
C LEU A 42 25.93 -5.63 -8.96
N SER A 43 26.58 -6.34 -9.88
CA SER A 43 26.99 -5.77 -11.16
C SER A 43 25.82 -5.37 -12.08
N LYS A 44 24.67 -6.06 -12.00
CA LYS A 44 23.44 -5.66 -12.69
C LYS A 44 22.80 -4.45 -12.02
N LEU A 45 22.72 -4.48 -10.68
CA LEU A 45 22.16 -3.41 -9.87
C LEU A 45 22.92 -2.09 -10.04
N ASP A 46 24.24 -2.14 -10.10
CA ASP A 46 25.07 -0.94 -10.34
C ASP A 46 24.64 -0.20 -11.60
N ARG A 47 24.39 -0.93 -12.71
CA ARG A 47 23.90 -0.33 -13.96
C ARG A 47 22.52 0.32 -13.83
N ILE A 48 21.62 -0.29 -13.07
CA ILE A 48 20.26 0.24 -12.84
C ILE A 48 20.35 1.47 -11.93
N LEU A 49 21.06 1.35 -10.80
CA LEU A 49 21.15 2.39 -9.78
C LEU A 49 21.86 3.66 -10.26
N ASN A 50 22.73 3.55 -11.29
CA ASN A 50 23.34 4.69 -11.95
C ASN A 50 22.37 5.49 -12.85
N GLN A 51 21.19 4.95 -13.16
CA GLN A 51 20.18 5.59 -14.01
C GLN A 51 19.02 6.20 -13.22
N VAL A 52 18.80 5.72 -11.99
CA VAL A 52 17.65 6.13 -11.14
C VAL A 52 18.07 7.25 -10.18
N GLY A 53 17.08 8.07 -9.83
CA GLY A 53 17.24 9.17 -8.87
C GLY A 53 17.14 8.72 -7.40
N THR A 54 16.68 9.61 -6.56
CA THR A 54 16.33 9.32 -5.17
C THR A 54 14.93 8.70 -5.12
N PRO A 55 14.69 7.65 -4.32
CA PRO A 55 13.35 7.10 -4.15
C PRO A 55 12.30 8.15 -3.77
N CYS A 56 11.11 8.05 -4.35
CA CYS A 56 10.00 8.95 -4.07
C CYS A 56 8.68 8.17 -4.16
N GLY A 57 8.24 7.63 -3.04
CA GLY A 57 6.96 6.94 -2.93
C GLY A 57 5.93 7.75 -2.14
N THR A 58 4.76 7.17 -1.93
CA THR A 58 3.80 7.72 -0.97
C THR A 58 4.36 7.61 0.44
N PRO A 59 4.49 8.72 1.19
CA PRO A 59 4.97 8.67 2.56
C PRO A 59 4.05 7.83 3.45
N VAL A 60 4.63 6.88 4.18
CA VAL A 60 4.00 6.19 5.31
C VAL A 60 4.50 6.87 6.58
N TYR A 61 3.59 7.50 7.29
CA TYR A 61 3.97 8.20 8.53
C TYR A 61 4.12 7.20 9.67
N LEU A 62 5.34 6.95 10.06
CA LEU A 62 5.74 6.07 11.15
C LEU A 62 6.51 6.87 12.21
N PRO A 63 5.84 7.50 13.19
CA PRO A 63 6.49 8.24 14.26
C PRO A 63 7.54 7.38 14.97
N TYR A 64 8.58 8.00 15.49
CA TYR A 64 9.64 7.28 16.19
C TYR A 64 9.08 6.42 17.35
N ALA A 65 9.54 5.17 17.43
CA ALA A 65 9.06 4.16 18.39
C ALA A 65 7.55 3.91 18.31
N SER A 66 6.94 4.07 17.13
CA SER A 66 5.56 3.68 16.88
C SER A 66 5.46 2.17 16.66
N ASP A 67 4.25 1.66 16.87
CA ASP A 67 3.90 0.25 16.70
C ASP A 67 2.44 0.16 16.19
N GLY A 68 2.13 -0.87 15.43
CA GLY A 68 0.76 -1.11 14.93
C GLY A 68 0.72 -1.77 13.55
N GLU A 69 -0.38 -2.46 13.27
CA GLU A 69 -0.77 -3.07 11.99
C GLU A 69 0.31 -3.88 11.24
N ASN A 70 1.22 -4.53 11.97
CA ASN A 70 2.17 -5.52 11.44
C ASN A 70 2.74 -5.20 10.05
N HIS A 71 3.18 -3.96 9.82
CA HIS A 71 3.80 -3.53 8.55
C HIS A 71 2.90 -3.77 7.33
N ILE A 72 1.66 -3.29 7.36
CA ILE A 72 0.72 -3.36 6.23
C ILE A 72 1.30 -2.74 4.95
N GLU A 73 2.16 -1.73 5.09
CA GLU A 73 2.90 -1.08 4.00
C GLU A 73 3.77 -2.05 3.21
N ASP A 74 4.41 -3.02 3.87
CA ASP A 74 5.22 -4.04 3.19
C ASP A 74 4.34 -4.92 2.29
N HIS A 75 3.18 -5.35 2.81
CA HIS A 75 2.23 -6.15 2.02
C HIS A 75 1.71 -5.38 0.80
N LEU A 76 1.31 -4.12 0.98
CA LEU A 76 0.84 -3.28 -0.12
C LEU A 76 1.98 -2.93 -1.10
N GLY A 77 3.21 -2.77 -0.61
CA GLY A 77 4.41 -2.57 -1.42
C GLY A 77 4.68 -3.74 -2.38
N MET A 78 4.48 -4.98 -1.93
CA MET A 78 4.55 -6.18 -2.78
C MET A 78 3.46 -6.22 -3.87
N HIS A 79 2.45 -5.39 -3.74
CA HIS A 79 1.38 -5.21 -4.72
C HIS A 79 1.52 -3.93 -5.56
N GLY A 80 2.72 -3.35 -5.60
CA GLY A 80 3.07 -2.27 -6.52
C GLY A 80 2.66 -0.87 -6.07
N ILE A 81 2.55 -0.65 -4.78
CA ILE A 81 2.42 0.69 -4.20
C ILE A 81 3.79 1.11 -3.68
N PRO A 82 4.43 2.15 -4.25
CA PRO A 82 5.72 2.62 -3.77
C PRO A 82 5.54 3.43 -2.49
N PHE A 83 6.11 2.94 -1.39
CA PHE A 83 6.05 3.61 -0.09
C PHE A 83 7.42 4.11 0.36
N GLU A 84 7.39 5.24 1.09
CA GLU A 84 8.54 5.82 1.78
C GLU A 84 8.22 5.97 3.26
N PRO A 85 8.75 5.11 4.14
CA PRO A 85 8.60 5.27 5.58
C PRO A 85 9.27 6.56 6.06
N VAL A 86 8.51 7.43 6.74
CA VAL A 86 9.01 8.72 7.23
C VAL A 86 8.67 8.90 8.71
N PRO A 87 9.64 9.35 9.55
CA PRO A 87 9.42 9.55 10.98
C PRO A 87 8.74 10.89 11.31
N ASP A 88 8.79 11.85 10.38
CA ASP A 88 8.15 13.16 10.51
C ASP A 88 6.93 13.25 9.59
N PHE A 89 5.87 13.93 10.06
CA PHE A 89 4.65 14.07 9.27
C PHE A 89 4.92 14.86 7.97
N PRO A 90 4.59 14.30 6.79
CA PRO A 90 4.98 14.85 5.49
C PRO A 90 4.03 15.98 5.04
N THR A 91 4.15 17.16 5.64
CA THR A 91 3.23 18.31 5.41
C THR A 91 3.14 18.79 3.98
N ASN A 92 4.19 18.57 3.16
CA ASN A 92 4.28 19.05 1.78
C ASN A 92 4.05 17.94 0.74
N ALA A 93 3.74 16.72 1.16
CA ALA A 93 3.46 15.63 0.24
C ALA A 93 2.06 15.80 -0.39
N GLU A 94 1.87 15.22 -1.56
CA GLU A 94 0.53 15.15 -2.18
C GLU A 94 -0.35 14.11 -1.49
N ASN A 95 0.25 12.99 -1.10
CA ASN A 95 -0.41 11.86 -0.49
C ASN A 95 0.27 11.49 0.83
N VAL A 96 -0.47 10.87 1.75
CA VAL A 96 0.08 10.27 2.97
C VAL A 96 -0.70 9.00 3.32
N PHE A 97 0.01 7.98 3.77
CA PHE A 97 -0.59 6.77 4.33
C PHE A 97 -0.45 6.79 5.85
N LEU A 98 -1.58 6.64 6.56
CA LEU A 98 -1.67 6.63 8.01
C LEU A 98 -2.22 5.28 8.48
N THR A 99 -1.36 4.52 9.12
CA THR A 99 -1.67 3.25 9.77
C THR A 99 -1.88 3.49 11.27
N GLN A 100 -2.23 2.46 12.01
CA GLN A 100 -2.35 2.55 13.47
C GLN A 100 -1.09 3.12 14.14
N ALA A 101 0.08 2.92 13.55
CA ALA A 101 1.35 3.45 14.05
C ALA A 101 1.34 4.99 14.19
N ALA A 102 0.63 5.69 13.30
CA ALA A 102 0.52 7.15 13.33
C ALA A 102 -0.16 7.70 14.59
N LEU A 103 -0.95 6.87 15.30
CA LEU A 103 -1.61 7.25 16.57
C LEU A 103 -0.63 7.48 17.72
N LYS A 104 0.64 7.11 17.57
CA LYS A 104 1.70 7.44 18.52
C LYS A 104 1.93 8.96 18.63
N ASP A 105 1.61 9.69 17.58
CA ASP A 105 1.67 11.15 17.55
C ASP A 105 0.40 11.74 18.16
N PRO A 106 0.47 12.45 19.31
CA PRO A 106 -0.71 13.04 19.96
C PRO A 106 -1.35 14.14 19.10
N ASP A 107 -0.62 14.75 18.18
CA ASP A 107 -1.09 15.86 17.34
C ASP A 107 -1.57 15.38 15.96
N ILE A 108 -1.67 14.06 15.74
CA ILE A 108 -1.96 13.49 14.41
C ILE A 108 -3.26 14.03 13.81
N LEU A 109 -4.31 14.23 14.59
CA LEU A 109 -5.59 14.75 14.07
C LEU A 109 -5.49 16.20 13.61
N GLN A 110 -4.71 17.03 14.29
CA GLN A 110 -4.47 18.42 13.86
C GLN A 110 -3.63 18.45 12.57
N LYS A 111 -2.62 17.57 12.48
CA LYS A 111 -1.79 17.43 11.29
C LYS A 111 -2.60 16.93 10.09
N LEU A 112 -3.46 15.92 10.30
CA LEU A 112 -4.36 15.40 9.28
C LEU A 112 -5.35 16.48 8.81
N GLU A 113 -5.94 17.23 9.74
CA GLU A 113 -6.86 18.33 9.40
C GLU A 113 -6.16 19.38 8.51
N ALA A 114 -5.00 19.84 8.92
CA ALA A 114 -4.22 20.83 8.17
C ALA A 114 -3.85 20.30 6.78
N PHE A 115 -3.41 19.06 6.69
CA PHE A 115 -3.05 18.40 5.44
C PHE A 115 -4.23 18.32 4.46
N LEU A 116 -5.40 17.87 4.93
CA LEU A 116 -6.61 17.78 4.11
C LEU A 116 -7.13 19.18 3.71
N ARG A 117 -7.10 20.16 4.62
CA ARG A 117 -7.50 21.56 4.28
C ARG A 117 -6.64 22.16 3.17
N ASN A 118 -5.37 21.79 3.10
CA ASN A 118 -4.43 22.22 2.07
C ASN A 118 -4.59 21.46 0.74
N GLY A 119 -5.45 20.45 0.67
CA GLY A 119 -5.74 19.72 -0.56
C GLY A 119 -5.02 18.38 -0.68
N GLY A 120 -4.34 17.92 0.38
CA GLY A 120 -3.67 16.63 0.39
C GLY A 120 -4.64 15.44 0.33
N THR A 121 -4.15 14.31 -0.12
CA THR A 121 -4.86 13.03 -0.12
C THR A 121 -4.33 12.15 1.00
N ALA A 122 -5.15 11.84 1.99
CA ALA A 122 -4.79 10.89 3.05
C ALA A 122 -5.50 9.55 2.81
N VAL A 123 -4.75 8.46 2.91
CA VAL A 123 -5.30 7.11 3.01
C VAL A 123 -5.09 6.64 4.43
N VAL A 124 -6.15 6.23 5.10
CA VAL A 124 -6.10 5.74 6.48
C VAL A 124 -6.63 4.32 6.53
N THR A 125 -6.05 3.50 7.39
CA THR A 125 -6.55 2.14 7.65
C THR A 125 -7.72 2.15 8.62
N THR A 126 -8.50 1.06 8.65
CA THR A 126 -9.48 0.83 9.73
C THR A 126 -8.79 0.76 11.10
N GLY A 127 -7.56 0.23 11.16
CA GLY A 127 -6.77 0.20 12.39
C GLY A 127 -6.46 1.60 12.94
N PHE A 128 -6.13 2.56 12.07
CA PHE A 128 -5.98 3.96 12.47
C PHE A 128 -7.31 4.56 12.92
N ALA A 129 -8.31 4.52 12.05
CA ALA A 129 -9.55 5.30 12.22
C ALA A 129 -10.44 4.78 13.36
N SER A 130 -10.49 3.46 13.59
CA SER A 130 -11.32 2.86 14.65
C SER A 130 -10.83 3.13 16.07
N HIS A 131 -9.56 3.49 16.25
CA HIS A 131 -9.00 3.86 17.55
C HIS A 131 -9.20 5.34 17.91
N ILE A 132 -9.69 6.15 16.97
CA ILE A 132 -10.03 7.55 17.23
C ILE A 132 -11.43 7.60 17.84
N PRO A 133 -11.65 8.39 18.92
CA PRO A 133 -12.97 8.57 19.49
C PRO A 133 -13.99 8.99 18.42
N THR A 134 -15.16 8.33 18.40
CA THR A 134 -16.18 8.53 17.35
C THR A 134 -16.55 9.99 17.11
N ALA A 135 -16.65 10.80 18.18
CA ALA A 135 -16.98 12.21 18.06
C ALA A 135 -15.89 13.05 17.37
N GLN A 136 -14.61 12.64 17.50
CA GLN A 136 -13.49 13.27 16.81
C GLN A 136 -13.40 12.80 15.35
N TRP A 137 -13.56 11.48 15.12
CA TRP A 137 -13.56 10.93 13.78
C TRP A 137 -14.69 11.48 12.91
N ALA A 138 -15.88 11.69 13.48
CA ALA A 138 -17.04 12.24 12.78
C ALA A 138 -16.82 13.65 12.20
N GLN A 139 -15.76 14.36 12.59
CA GLN A 139 -15.37 15.64 11.98
C GLN A 139 -14.77 15.45 10.58
N PHE A 140 -14.16 14.30 10.31
CA PHE A 140 -13.47 14.00 9.06
C PHE A 140 -14.31 13.13 8.10
N SER A 141 -15.06 12.19 8.66
CA SER A 141 -15.73 11.15 7.88
C SER A 141 -17.04 10.73 8.51
N SER A 142 -17.99 10.30 7.68
CA SER A 142 -19.25 9.68 8.15
C SER A 142 -19.10 8.18 8.42
N VAL A 143 -17.93 7.60 8.18
CA VAL A 143 -17.65 6.18 8.37
C VAL A 143 -17.76 5.80 9.86
N ARG A 144 -18.46 4.70 10.11
CA ARG A 144 -18.62 4.08 11.42
C ARG A 144 -18.09 2.67 11.42
N PHE A 145 -17.39 2.34 12.48
CA PHE A 145 -16.83 1.01 12.69
C PHE A 145 -17.81 0.20 13.54
N THR A 146 -18.34 -0.88 12.98
CA THR A 146 -19.37 -1.69 13.64
C THR A 146 -18.80 -2.70 14.64
N GLY A 147 -17.48 -2.96 14.55
CA GLY A 147 -16.81 -4.04 15.27
C GLY A 147 -17.12 -5.43 14.72
N ARG A 148 -17.91 -5.52 13.64
CA ARG A 148 -18.22 -6.78 12.96
C ARG A 148 -17.24 -7.01 11.82
N LYS A 149 -17.15 -8.28 11.39
CA LYS A 149 -16.36 -8.71 10.25
C LYS A 149 -17.27 -9.12 9.11
N LEU A 150 -16.83 -8.85 7.88
CA LEU A 150 -17.44 -9.33 6.64
C LEU A 150 -16.46 -10.28 5.96
N THR A 151 -16.85 -11.51 5.73
CA THR A 151 -16.12 -12.45 4.86
C THR A 151 -16.72 -12.41 3.47
N ALA A 152 -15.96 -11.92 2.50
CA ALA A 152 -16.44 -11.66 1.15
C ALA A 152 -15.61 -12.40 0.09
N ASN A 153 -16.28 -12.77 -0.98
CA ASN A 153 -15.68 -13.36 -2.17
C ASN A 153 -16.11 -12.67 -3.48
N ARG A 154 -16.99 -11.70 -3.39
CA ARG A 154 -17.52 -10.95 -4.52
C ARG A 154 -17.29 -9.46 -4.33
N TYR A 155 -16.84 -8.79 -5.37
CA TYR A 155 -16.44 -7.39 -5.33
C TYR A 155 -17.07 -6.61 -6.48
N HIS A 156 -17.37 -5.34 -6.20
CA HIS A 156 -17.80 -4.37 -7.20
C HIS A 156 -16.94 -3.11 -7.09
N VAL A 157 -16.47 -2.58 -8.22
CA VAL A 157 -15.68 -1.34 -8.28
C VAL A 157 -16.48 -0.24 -8.97
N THR A 158 -16.28 1.00 -8.54
CA THR A 158 -17.08 2.15 -9.03
C THR A 158 -16.93 2.39 -10.53
N ASP A 159 -15.79 2.08 -11.10
CA ASP A 159 -15.51 2.30 -12.54
C ASP A 159 -16.20 1.30 -13.45
N ASP A 160 -16.72 0.22 -12.91
CA ASP A 160 -17.43 -0.82 -13.66
C ASP A 160 -18.79 -1.11 -13.02
N PHE A 161 -19.78 -0.33 -13.38
CA PHE A 161 -21.14 -0.44 -12.84
C PHE A 161 -21.84 -1.80 -13.13
N ALA A 162 -21.38 -2.52 -14.14
CA ALA A 162 -21.97 -3.80 -14.54
C ALA A 162 -21.15 -5.00 -14.06
N GLY A 163 -19.90 -4.79 -13.67
CA GLY A 163 -18.94 -5.86 -13.35
C GLY A 163 -18.95 -6.26 -11.88
N PHE A 164 -19.00 -7.56 -11.66
CA PHE A 164 -18.66 -8.17 -10.39
C PHE A 164 -17.42 -9.04 -10.59
N TYR A 165 -16.51 -8.94 -9.62
CA TYR A 165 -15.28 -9.71 -9.60
C TYR A 165 -15.32 -10.69 -8.45
N GLU A 166 -14.97 -11.94 -8.70
CA GLU A 166 -15.08 -13.00 -7.69
C GLU A 166 -13.71 -13.63 -7.39
N ASN A 167 -13.52 -14.01 -6.15
CA ASN A 167 -12.40 -14.81 -5.68
C ASN A 167 -12.82 -16.25 -5.40
N GLN A 168 -11.92 -17.19 -5.64
CA GLN A 168 -12.13 -18.57 -5.21
C GLN A 168 -12.05 -18.73 -3.68
N GLN A 169 -11.17 -17.95 -3.04
CA GLN A 169 -10.97 -17.96 -1.59
C GLN A 169 -11.53 -16.67 -1.00
N PRO A 170 -12.44 -16.73 -0.04
CA PRO A 170 -13.00 -15.55 0.60
C PRO A 170 -11.94 -14.82 1.42
N VAL A 171 -12.12 -13.49 1.57
CA VAL A 171 -11.27 -12.60 2.35
C VAL A 171 -12.12 -11.91 3.41
N THR A 172 -11.59 -11.76 4.62
CA THR A 172 -12.30 -11.15 5.75
C THR A 172 -11.79 -9.74 5.99
N PHE A 173 -12.74 -8.80 6.16
CA PHE A 173 -12.51 -7.38 6.37
C PHE A 173 -13.31 -6.86 7.58
N ASP A 174 -12.92 -5.70 8.11
CA ASP A 174 -13.78 -4.93 8.98
C ASP A 174 -15.02 -4.44 8.23
N GLU A 175 -16.20 -4.60 8.82
CA GLU A 175 -17.44 -4.06 8.27
C GLU A 175 -17.52 -2.55 8.54
N LEU A 176 -17.60 -1.78 7.46
CA LEU A 176 -17.78 -0.33 7.51
C LEU A 176 -19.23 0.05 7.21
N GLN A 177 -19.74 1.04 7.94
CA GLN A 177 -21.01 1.70 7.64
C GLN A 177 -20.77 3.19 7.46
N PHE A 178 -21.52 3.81 6.58
CA PHE A 178 -21.51 5.27 6.39
C PHE A 178 -22.92 5.78 6.20
N SER A 179 -23.18 7.03 6.59
CA SER A 179 -24.55 7.50 6.79
C SER A 179 -24.94 8.73 5.98
N ASN A 180 -24.05 9.26 5.14
CA ASN A 180 -24.38 10.44 4.34
C ASN A 180 -23.90 10.29 2.89
N ASN A 181 -24.41 11.18 2.02
CA ASN A 181 -24.08 11.19 0.60
C ASN A 181 -22.71 11.86 0.29
N ALA A 182 -21.95 12.27 1.32
CA ALA A 182 -20.60 12.81 1.14
C ALA A 182 -19.53 11.74 1.09
N SER A 183 -19.85 10.52 1.53
CA SER A 183 -18.96 9.36 1.44
C SER A 183 -19.27 8.53 0.21
N TRP A 184 -18.25 8.20 -0.56
CA TRP A 184 -18.37 7.42 -1.79
C TRP A 184 -17.64 6.10 -1.66
N SER A 185 -18.34 5.00 -1.92
CA SER A 185 -17.72 3.69 -1.97
C SER A 185 -17.02 3.47 -3.31
N TYR A 186 -15.70 3.31 -3.27
CA TYR A 186 -14.88 2.98 -4.43
C TYR A 186 -14.83 1.49 -4.70
N VAL A 187 -14.84 0.69 -3.63
CA VAL A 187 -14.88 -0.77 -3.72
C VAL A 187 -15.85 -1.30 -2.68
N ASN A 188 -16.82 -2.09 -3.14
CA ASN A 188 -17.70 -2.87 -2.29
C ASN A 188 -17.28 -4.33 -2.31
N ALA A 189 -17.32 -4.97 -1.15
CA ALA A 189 -17.12 -6.40 -0.97
C ALA A 189 -18.40 -7.03 -0.41
N GLY A 190 -18.71 -8.27 -0.78
CA GLY A 190 -19.93 -8.93 -0.32
C GLY A 190 -19.89 -10.45 -0.42
N SER A 191 -20.84 -11.06 0.27
CA SER A 191 -21.15 -12.50 0.22
C SER A 191 -22.63 -12.68 0.53
N GLY A 192 -23.39 -13.29 -0.39
CA GLY A 192 -24.84 -13.35 -0.28
C GLY A 192 -25.47 -11.96 -0.21
N ASP A 193 -26.29 -11.73 0.81
CA ASP A 193 -26.97 -10.44 1.03
C ASP A 193 -26.16 -9.45 1.87
N SER A 194 -25.02 -9.88 2.41
CA SER A 194 -24.14 -9.03 3.22
C SER A 194 -23.11 -8.32 2.35
N HIS A 195 -22.98 -7.01 2.51
CA HIS A 195 -22.00 -6.21 1.80
C HIS A 195 -21.47 -5.05 2.65
N SER A 196 -20.26 -4.64 2.37
CA SER A 196 -19.60 -3.48 2.99
C SER A 196 -18.65 -2.84 1.99
N SER A 197 -18.40 -1.54 2.14
CA SER A 197 -17.30 -0.91 1.42
C SER A 197 -15.97 -1.28 2.07
N ILE A 198 -14.96 -1.53 1.24
CA ILE A 198 -13.58 -1.75 1.70
C ILE A 198 -12.65 -0.59 1.30
N LEU A 199 -13.08 0.30 0.42
CA LEU A 199 -12.42 1.55 0.10
C LEU A 199 -13.46 2.65 -0.04
N LEU A 200 -13.43 3.59 0.90
CA LEU A 200 -14.35 4.74 0.95
C LEU A 200 -13.59 6.04 0.76
N LEU A 201 -14.16 6.98 0.02
CA LEU A 201 -13.70 8.36 -0.10
C LEU A 201 -14.64 9.30 0.63
N ASP A 202 -14.09 10.13 1.50
CA ASP A 202 -14.69 11.35 2.03
C ASP A 202 -13.91 12.57 1.54
N THR A 203 -14.57 13.72 1.45
CA THR A 203 -13.94 14.99 1.14
C THR A 203 -13.89 15.86 2.38
N TYR A 204 -12.74 16.46 2.68
CA TYR A 204 -12.56 17.38 3.80
C TYR A 204 -11.81 18.63 3.33
N GLY A 205 -12.47 19.78 3.37
CA GLY A 205 -11.91 21.00 2.82
C GLY A 205 -11.65 20.86 1.31
N LYS A 206 -10.39 20.97 0.90
CA LYS A 206 -9.94 20.73 -0.48
C LYS A 206 -9.35 19.31 -0.67
N GLY A 207 -9.17 18.58 0.41
CA GLY A 207 -8.49 17.30 0.41
C GLY A 207 -9.42 16.10 0.28
N LYS A 208 -8.80 14.94 0.13
CA LYS A 208 -9.45 13.64 -0.01
C LYS A 208 -9.00 12.73 1.14
N LEU A 209 -9.95 12.11 1.81
CA LEU A 209 -9.70 11.13 2.86
C LEU A 209 -10.24 9.78 2.41
N PHE A 210 -9.34 8.84 2.16
CA PHE A 210 -9.72 7.47 1.88
C PHE A 210 -9.63 6.62 3.15
N THR A 211 -10.67 5.85 3.43
CA THR A 211 -10.66 4.83 4.48
C THR A 211 -10.55 3.46 3.83
N LEU A 212 -9.47 2.74 4.12
CA LEU A 212 -9.19 1.40 3.63
C LEU A 212 -9.48 0.37 4.73
N ALA A 213 -10.46 -0.52 4.50
CA ALA A 213 -10.62 -1.74 5.27
C ALA A 213 -9.64 -2.79 4.73
N ALA A 214 -8.55 -2.97 5.44
CA ALA A 214 -7.57 -4.00 5.09
C ALA A 214 -8.10 -5.40 5.42
N PRO A 215 -7.66 -6.45 4.71
CA PRO A 215 -7.90 -7.83 5.12
C PRO A 215 -7.37 -8.10 6.53
N ASP A 216 -8.05 -8.96 7.30
CA ASP A 216 -7.57 -9.40 8.63
C ASP A 216 -6.20 -10.06 8.56
N CYS A 217 -5.92 -10.78 7.48
CA CYS A 217 -4.61 -11.27 7.12
C CYS A 217 -4.11 -10.45 5.92
N PHE A 218 -3.08 -9.62 6.10
CA PHE A 218 -2.58 -8.74 5.04
C PHE A 218 -2.06 -9.49 3.82
N ALA A 219 -1.57 -10.73 3.98
CA ALA A 219 -1.23 -11.57 2.83
C ALA A 219 -2.43 -11.83 1.89
N ASP A 220 -3.65 -11.64 2.36
CA ASP A 220 -4.87 -11.84 1.57
C ASP A 220 -5.11 -10.73 0.54
N PHE A 221 -4.35 -9.63 0.56
CA PHE A 221 -4.31 -8.69 -0.57
C PHE A 221 -3.98 -9.40 -1.88
N ALA A 222 -3.13 -10.43 -1.84
CA ALA A 222 -2.80 -11.25 -3.00
C ALA A 222 -4.00 -12.01 -3.60
N LYS A 223 -5.06 -12.24 -2.82
CA LYS A 223 -6.27 -12.93 -3.26
C LYS A 223 -7.25 -11.99 -3.97
N LEU A 224 -7.12 -10.67 -3.79
CA LEU A 224 -8.05 -9.71 -4.38
C LEU A 224 -7.95 -9.69 -5.90
N PRO A 225 -9.08 -9.54 -6.62
CA PRO A 225 -9.05 -9.35 -8.07
C PRO A 225 -8.21 -8.13 -8.48
N ILE A 226 -7.58 -8.21 -9.65
CA ILE A 226 -6.74 -7.11 -10.17
C ILE A 226 -7.52 -5.77 -10.20
N PRO A 227 -8.75 -5.68 -10.70
CA PRO A 227 -9.50 -4.42 -10.71
C PRO A 227 -9.75 -3.83 -9.31
N VAL A 228 -9.91 -4.68 -8.30
CA VAL A 228 -10.04 -4.26 -6.90
C VAL A 228 -8.72 -3.67 -6.39
N MET A 229 -7.60 -4.35 -6.64
CA MET A 229 -6.28 -3.84 -6.30
C MET A 229 -5.94 -2.54 -7.04
N ASP A 230 -6.37 -2.40 -8.29
CA ASP A 230 -6.16 -1.17 -9.05
C ASP A 230 -6.91 0.02 -8.42
N MET A 231 -8.12 -0.19 -7.92
CA MET A 231 -8.83 0.85 -7.17
C MET A 231 -8.13 1.20 -5.86
N ILE A 232 -7.55 0.23 -5.16
CA ILE A 232 -6.78 0.45 -3.92
C ILE A 232 -5.48 1.22 -4.23
N ARG A 233 -4.82 0.97 -5.35
CA ARG A 233 -3.56 1.64 -5.75
C ARG A 233 -3.74 3.12 -6.09
N ARG A 234 -4.87 3.51 -6.67
CA ARG A 234 -5.12 4.88 -7.17
C ARG A 234 -4.94 5.99 -6.13
N PRO A 235 -5.44 5.88 -4.90
CA PRO A 235 -5.21 6.91 -3.88
C PRO A 235 -3.74 7.11 -3.53
N PHE A 236 -2.90 6.12 -3.80
CA PHE A 236 -1.45 6.16 -3.56
C PHE A 236 -0.64 6.56 -4.79
N ALA A 237 -1.28 6.82 -5.94
CA ALA A 237 -0.59 7.19 -7.17
C ALA A 237 0.08 8.56 -7.04
N SER A 238 1.25 8.59 -6.40
CA SER A 238 2.12 9.75 -6.39
C SER A 238 2.65 10.02 -7.80
N HIS A 239 2.82 11.27 -8.15
CA HIS A 239 3.24 11.68 -9.51
C HIS A 239 2.39 11.09 -10.65
N GLY A 240 1.11 10.78 -10.37
CA GLY A 240 0.16 10.31 -11.38
C GLY A 240 0.46 8.93 -11.96
N LEU A 241 1.29 8.10 -11.33
CA LEU A 241 1.66 6.77 -11.82
C LEU A 241 1.14 5.67 -10.89
N TYR A 242 0.46 4.68 -11.46
CA TYR A 242 0.22 3.40 -10.79
C TYR A 242 0.34 2.23 -11.78
N ILE A 243 0.51 1.03 -11.26
CA ILE A 243 0.61 -0.19 -12.06
C ILE A 243 -0.60 -1.09 -11.83
N SER A 244 -0.97 -1.86 -12.85
CA SER A 244 -1.97 -2.93 -12.78
C SER A 244 -1.28 -4.27 -13.07
N GLY A 245 -1.53 -5.26 -12.23
CA GLY A 245 -0.93 -6.58 -12.32
C GLY A 245 -0.74 -7.21 -10.95
N ARG A 246 -0.18 -8.44 -10.94
CA ARG A 246 0.11 -9.21 -9.72
C ARG A 246 1.61 -9.43 -9.58
N ASN A 247 2.05 -9.73 -8.35
CA ASN A 247 3.42 -10.14 -8.06
C ASN A 247 4.47 -9.15 -8.59
N VAL A 248 4.24 -7.87 -8.38
CA VAL A 248 5.11 -6.81 -8.85
C VAL A 248 5.22 -5.70 -7.83
N SER A 249 6.44 -5.28 -7.49
CA SER A 249 6.73 -4.06 -6.77
C SER A 249 7.12 -2.94 -7.72
N LEU A 250 6.72 -1.73 -7.38
CA LEU A 250 7.05 -0.50 -8.10
C LEU A 250 8.00 0.33 -7.23
N PHE A 251 9.14 0.70 -7.80
CA PHE A 251 10.08 1.68 -7.23
C PHE A 251 10.05 2.92 -8.10
N GLN A 252 9.69 4.07 -7.52
CA GLN A 252 9.68 5.35 -8.19
C GLN A 252 10.84 6.22 -7.72
N TYR A 253 11.34 7.08 -8.60
CA TYR A 253 12.46 7.97 -8.32
C TYR A 253 12.17 9.39 -8.83
N ASN A 254 12.77 10.37 -8.16
CA ASN A 254 12.54 11.80 -8.38
C ASN A 254 13.05 12.36 -9.72
N ASN A 255 13.69 11.53 -10.53
CA ASN A 255 14.16 11.87 -11.89
C ASN A 255 13.25 11.27 -12.99
N ASP A 256 11.96 11.06 -12.67
CA ASP A 256 10.95 10.48 -13.57
C ASP A 256 11.27 9.07 -14.06
N THR A 257 12.16 8.37 -13.36
CA THR A 257 12.42 6.95 -13.63
C THR A 257 11.65 6.06 -12.65
N PHE A 258 11.41 4.83 -13.08
CA PHE A 258 10.84 3.80 -12.20
C PHE A 258 11.42 2.43 -12.53
N VAL A 259 11.38 1.53 -11.57
CA VAL A 259 11.78 0.13 -11.73
C VAL A 259 10.62 -0.76 -11.29
N LEU A 260 10.31 -1.76 -12.11
CA LEU A 260 9.37 -2.82 -11.77
C LEU A 260 10.17 -4.07 -11.38
N TYR A 261 9.93 -4.56 -10.18
CA TYR A 261 10.45 -5.83 -9.74
C TYR A 261 9.33 -6.87 -9.76
N CYS A 262 9.45 -7.85 -10.68
CA CYS A 262 8.47 -8.94 -10.79
C CYS A 262 8.95 -10.11 -9.94
N TYR A 263 8.14 -10.53 -8.98
CA TYR A 263 8.44 -11.68 -8.14
C TYR A 263 8.37 -12.97 -8.97
N ALA A 264 9.43 -13.74 -8.94
CA ALA A 264 9.48 -15.07 -9.54
C ALA A 264 8.69 -16.06 -8.64
N GLY A 265 7.39 -15.94 -8.62
CA GLY A 265 6.53 -16.94 -7.99
C GLY A 265 6.61 -18.27 -8.76
N SER A 266 6.57 -19.37 -8.05
CA SER A 266 6.62 -20.73 -8.58
C SER A 266 5.73 -20.88 -9.83
N ASN A 267 6.37 -21.05 -11.01
CA ASN A 267 5.77 -21.50 -12.28
C ASN A 267 4.73 -20.61 -12.99
N ALA A 268 4.46 -19.40 -12.56
CA ALA A 268 3.62 -18.47 -13.32
C ALA A 268 4.51 -17.52 -14.13
N LEU A 269 4.33 -17.52 -15.45
CA LEU A 269 4.79 -16.41 -16.29
C LEU A 269 4.20 -15.12 -15.70
N PRO A 270 4.96 -14.01 -15.67
CA PRO A 270 4.42 -12.75 -15.18
C PRO A 270 3.13 -12.45 -15.95
N GLU A 271 2.02 -12.29 -15.24
CA GLU A 271 0.79 -11.77 -15.81
C GLU A 271 1.12 -10.43 -16.46
N ARG A 272 0.33 -10.05 -17.45
CA ARG A 272 0.50 -8.76 -18.12
C ARG A 272 0.46 -7.63 -17.08
N ILE A 273 1.55 -6.87 -17.00
CA ILE A 273 1.63 -5.66 -16.19
C ILE A 273 1.29 -4.47 -17.08
N SER A 274 0.37 -3.64 -16.66
CA SER A 274 0.03 -2.38 -17.32
C SER A 274 0.46 -1.21 -16.45
N ILE A 275 0.96 -0.15 -17.11
CA ILE A 275 1.36 1.09 -16.44
C ILE A 275 0.30 2.14 -16.80
N HIS A 276 -0.24 2.80 -15.80
CA HIS A 276 -1.27 3.81 -15.94
C HIS A 276 -0.72 5.17 -15.51
N LEU A 277 -0.93 6.17 -16.38
CA LEU A 277 -0.66 7.56 -16.06
C LEU A 277 -2.00 8.25 -15.79
N LEU A 278 -2.14 8.85 -14.62
CA LEU A 278 -3.28 9.70 -14.28
C LEU A 278 -2.99 11.11 -14.79
N SER A 279 -3.87 11.63 -15.63
CA SER A 279 -3.81 13.00 -16.16
C SER A 279 -4.50 14.00 -15.24
#